data_dac1508a65a17b57740260cc70371a3f
#
_entry.id   dac1508a65a17b57740260cc70371a3f
#
_cell.length_a   1.000
_cell.length_b   1.000
_cell.length_c   1.000
_cell.angle_alpha   90.00
_cell.angle_beta   90.00
_cell.angle_gamma   90.00
#
_symmetry.space_group_name_H-M   'P 1'
#
loop_
_entity.id
_entity.type
_entity.pdbx_description
1 polymer ?
#
loop_
_entity_poly.entity_id
_entity_poly.type
_entity_poly.pdbx_seq_one_letter_code
_entity_poly.pdbx_strand_id
1 'polypeptide(L)'
;MSNLIWGNTAATNARLALTNEQQRQFDEDGFFLVEDALTTAELNELIPVIDDLYAKYYHERNLGPHDAFQWRNVVALHPVFRKLLDHPRLLPLVVDVLGYNIQLRTSHLDVRPPVASDVAQKALGARDSFFPWHSDAPNFGWPTVDGVIPYMEMKIGFYLTDLTQHNSGAICVVRGSHRRPQKDATG
;
A
#
# COMPACT_ATOMS: atom_id res chain seq x y z
N MET A 1 -10.91 -18.28 -26.22
CA MET A 1 -10.34 -16.95 -26.00
C MET A 1 -9.21 -17.12 -25.03
N SER A 2 -7.98 -16.90 -25.49
CA SER A 2 -6.77 -17.21 -24.71
C SER A 2 -6.58 -16.19 -23.59
N ASN A 3 -6.50 -16.68 -22.38
CA ASN A 3 -6.12 -15.89 -21.20
C ASN A 3 -4.65 -15.48 -21.30
N LEU A 4 -4.36 -14.45 -22.05
CA LEU A 4 -3.05 -13.79 -22.00
C LEU A 4 -3.01 -12.89 -20.75
N ILE A 5 -2.72 -13.51 -19.62
CA ILE A 5 -2.25 -12.78 -18.45
C ILE A 5 -0.76 -12.55 -18.68
N TRP A 6 -0.37 -11.31 -18.93
CA TRP A 6 1.04 -10.93 -19.00
C TRP A 6 1.72 -11.28 -17.67
N GLY A 7 2.63 -12.23 -17.71
CA GLY A 7 3.36 -12.75 -16.56
C GLY A 7 3.07 -14.20 -16.26
N ASN A 8 2.00 -14.77 -16.75
CA ASN A 8 1.70 -16.17 -16.56
C ASN A 8 1.26 -16.82 -17.88
N THR A 9 2.18 -16.99 -18.81
CA THR A 9 2.05 -18.15 -19.70
C THR A 9 1.98 -19.37 -18.79
N ALA A 10 1.07 -20.27 -19.05
CA ALA A 10 0.83 -21.51 -18.31
C ALA A 10 2.05 -22.48 -18.30
N ALA A 11 3.24 -21.96 -18.15
CA ALA A 11 4.41 -22.67 -17.69
C ALA A 11 4.26 -22.73 -16.17
N THR A 12 3.87 -23.83 -15.69
CA THR A 12 4.09 -24.53 -14.41
C THR A 12 5.15 -23.93 -13.46
N ASN A 13 5.22 -22.60 -13.31
CA ASN A 13 5.98 -21.99 -12.25
C ASN A 13 5.15 -22.14 -10.97
N ALA A 14 5.53 -23.11 -10.14
CA ALA A 14 4.99 -23.24 -8.80
C ALA A 14 5.06 -21.84 -8.15
N ARG A 15 3.94 -21.36 -7.61
CA ARG A 15 3.93 -20.12 -6.83
C ARG A 15 4.89 -20.25 -5.67
N LEU A 16 5.56 -19.15 -5.31
CA LEU A 16 6.51 -19.11 -4.23
C LEU A 16 5.82 -19.07 -2.86
N ALA A 17 4.78 -18.27 -2.73
CA ALA A 17 4.11 -18.01 -1.45
C ALA A 17 2.62 -17.72 -1.55
N LEU A 18 2.13 -17.25 -2.69
CA LEU A 18 0.74 -16.82 -2.85
C LEU A 18 -0.22 -18.03 -2.86
N THR A 19 -1.16 -18.05 -1.92
CA THR A 19 -2.19 -19.09 -1.87
C THR A 19 -3.21 -18.89 -3.00
N ASN A 20 -3.96 -19.94 -3.33
CA ASN A 20 -5.05 -19.85 -4.32
C ASN A 20 -6.11 -18.82 -3.91
N GLU A 21 -6.41 -18.74 -2.62
CA GLU A 21 -7.39 -17.80 -2.07
C GLU A 21 -6.89 -16.35 -2.17
N GLN A 22 -5.65 -16.09 -1.80
CA GLN A 22 -5.05 -14.76 -1.94
C GLN A 22 -4.99 -14.32 -3.41
N GLN A 23 -4.64 -15.25 -4.33
CA GLN A 23 -4.67 -14.95 -5.76
C GLN A 23 -6.08 -14.59 -6.22
N ARG A 24 -7.07 -15.39 -5.84
CA ARG A 24 -8.47 -15.12 -6.20
C ARG A 24 -8.91 -13.76 -5.66
N GLN A 25 -8.63 -13.46 -4.40
CA GLN A 25 -8.96 -12.19 -3.77
C GLN A 25 -8.26 -11.01 -4.46
N PHE A 26 -6.97 -11.16 -4.79
CA PHE A 26 -6.24 -10.13 -5.52
C PHE A 26 -6.82 -9.89 -6.91
N ASP A 27 -7.14 -10.97 -7.63
CA ASP A 27 -7.75 -10.87 -8.97
C ASP A 27 -9.14 -10.22 -8.92
N GLU A 28 -9.96 -10.52 -7.92
CA GLU A 28 -11.33 -10.01 -7.81
C GLU A 28 -11.37 -8.60 -7.22
N ASP A 29 -10.66 -8.38 -6.12
CA ASP A 29 -10.77 -7.17 -5.30
C ASP A 29 -9.64 -6.16 -5.56
N GLY A 30 -8.47 -6.62 -6.00
CA GLY A 30 -7.28 -5.80 -6.21
C GLY A 30 -6.38 -5.71 -4.97
N PHE A 31 -6.71 -6.40 -3.89
CA PHE A 31 -5.91 -6.44 -2.66
C PHE A 31 -6.20 -7.69 -1.84
N PHE A 32 -5.31 -8.01 -0.93
CA PHE A 32 -5.50 -8.97 0.16
C PHE A 32 -4.71 -8.54 1.39
N LEU A 33 -5.03 -9.10 2.55
CA LEU A 33 -4.35 -8.83 3.80
C LEU A 33 -3.39 -9.97 4.15
N VAL A 34 -2.27 -9.63 4.75
CA VAL A 34 -1.31 -10.56 5.35
C VAL A 34 -1.20 -10.22 6.81
N GLU A 35 -1.90 -10.99 7.63
CA GLU A 35 -1.87 -10.81 9.09
C GLU A 35 -0.52 -11.26 9.66
N ASP A 36 -0.08 -10.59 10.73
CA ASP A 36 1.18 -10.90 11.44
C ASP A 36 2.39 -10.98 10.49
N ALA A 37 2.42 -10.10 9.47
CA ALA A 37 3.50 -10.10 8.48
C ALA A 37 4.87 -9.83 9.11
N LEU A 38 4.92 -8.97 10.12
CA LEU A 38 6.12 -8.65 10.89
C LEU A 38 6.10 -9.37 12.24
N THR A 39 7.25 -9.85 12.67
CA THR A 39 7.45 -10.40 14.00
C THR A 39 7.56 -9.29 15.06
N THR A 40 7.35 -9.64 16.33
CA THR A 40 7.56 -8.71 17.44
C THR A 40 9.00 -8.16 17.46
N ALA A 41 10.00 -8.96 17.09
CA ALA A 41 11.38 -8.50 17.02
C ALA A 41 11.56 -7.42 15.94
N GLU A 42 10.98 -7.59 14.76
CA GLU A 42 11.02 -6.61 13.68
C GLU A 42 10.27 -5.32 14.04
N LEU A 43 9.14 -5.42 14.72
CA LEU A 43 8.41 -4.27 15.24
C LEU A 43 9.22 -3.49 16.28
N ASN A 44 9.91 -4.20 17.19
CA ASN A 44 10.77 -3.59 18.20
C ASN A 44 12.01 -2.89 17.61
N GLU A 45 12.47 -3.29 16.42
CA GLU A 45 13.51 -2.57 15.71
C GLU A 45 12.95 -1.37 14.91
N LEU A 46 11.78 -1.51 14.33
CA LEU A 46 11.21 -0.55 13.39
C LEU A 46 10.57 0.65 14.08
N ILE A 47 9.73 0.41 15.10
CA ILE A 47 8.94 1.45 15.75
C ILE A 47 9.80 2.54 16.38
N PRO A 48 10.86 2.25 17.16
CA PRO A 48 11.70 3.28 17.75
C PRO A 48 12.37 4.18 16.71
N VAL A 49 12.79 3.61 15.57
CA VAL A 49 13.38 4.40 14.47
C VAL A 49 12.34 5.35 13.87
N ILE A 50 11.09 4.90 13.74
CA ILE A 50 10.00 5.76 13.24
C ILE A 50 9.70 6.87 14.23
N ASP A 51 9.65 6.56 15.53
CA ASP A 51 9.38 7.54 16.58
C ASP A 51 10.47 8.62 16.63
N ASP A 52 11.74 8.22 16.54
CA ASP A 52 12.87 9.15 16.50
C ASP A 52 12.83 10.05 15.25
N LEU A 53 12.55 9.48 14.09
CA LEU A 53 12.40 10.23 12.85
C LEU A 53 11.20 11.18 12.94
N TYR A 54 10.09 10.74 13.52
CA TYR A 54 8.92 11.58 13.71
C TYR A 54 9.22 12.75 14.65
N ALA A 55 9.81 12.48 15.82
CA ALA A 55 10.16 13.51 16.79
C ALA A 55 11.07 14.57 16.19
N LYS A 56 12.11 14.13 15.47
CA LYS A 56 13.02 15.03 14.76
C LYS A 56 12.28 15.89 13.74
N TYR A 57 11.47 15.29 12.88
CA TYR A 57 10.77 15.98 11.82
C TYR A 57 9.68 16.92 12.34
N TYR A 58 8.99 16.53 13.42
CA TYR A 58 8.00 17.35 14.08
C TYR A 58 8.57 18.71 14.49
N HIS A 59 9.77 18.71 15.09
CA HIS A 59 10.46 19.94 15.47
C HIS A 59 11.01 20.74 14.27
N GLU A 60 11.66 20.05 13.34
CA GLU A 60 12.26 20.71 12.15
C GLU A 60 11.22 21.40 11.26
N ARG A 61 10.01 20.85 11.18
CA ARG A 61 8.92 21.37 10.36
C ARG A 61 7.90 22.18 11.14
N ASN A 62 8.09 22.35 12.44
CA ASN A 62 7.17 23.07 13.32
C ASN A 62 5.72 22.58 13.16
N LEU A 63 5.54 21.26 13.19
CA LEU A 63 4.23 20.61 13.01
C LEU A 63 3.36 20.85 14.25
N GLY A 64 2.07 21.02 14.02
CA GLY A 64 1.06 21.00 15.06
C GLY A 64 0.65 19.57 15.47
N PRO A 65 -0.10 19.41 16.57
CA PRO A 65 -0.47 18.11 17.13
C PRO A 65 -1.37 17.26 16.22
N HIS A 66 -1.95 17.87 15.20
CA HIS A 66 -2.86 17.22 14.24
C HIS A 66 -2.31 17.20 12.82
N ASP A 67 -1.09 17.70 12.61
CA ASP A 67 -0.51 17.76 11.28
C ASP A 67 0.00 16.39 10.86
N ALA A 68 -0.58 15.88 9.78
CA ALA A 68 -0.09 14.67 9.13
C ALA A 68 1.13 14.99 8.28
N PHE A 69 2.07 14.04 8.18
CA PHE A 69 3.17 14.17 7.24
C PHE A 69 3.50 12.86 6.54
N GLN A 70 4.14 12.99 5.41
CA GLN A 70 4.65 11.88 4.63
C GLN A 70 6.13 12.09 4.34
N TRP A 71 6.94 11.09 4.65
CA TRP A 71 8.31 10.99 4.16
C TRP A 71 8.38 10.12 2.92
N ARG A 72 9.03 10.63 1.90
CA ARG A 72 9.32 9.86 0.69
C ARG A 72 10.73 9.33 0.73
N ASN A 73 10.96 8.21 0.04
CA ASN A 73 12.25 7.55 -0.07
C ASN A 73 12.83 7.11 1.30
N VAL A 74 11.98 6.55 2.16
CA VAL A 74 12.36 6.18 3.54
C VAL A 74 13.42 5.10 3.60
N VAL A 75 13.54 4.25 2.58
CA VAL A 75 14.60 3.23 2.50
C VAL A 75 16.02 3.83 2.50
N ALA A 76 16.15 5.12 2.13
CA ALA A 76 17.42 5.85 2.22
C ALA A 76 17.67 6.44 3.61
N LEU A 77 16.66 6.59 4.46
CA LEU A 77 16.77 7.26 5.76
C LEU A 77 17.41 6.36 6.81
N HIS A 78 17.05 5.08 6.84
CA HIS A 78 17.58 4.16 7.83
C HIS A 78 17.63 2.71 7.30
N PRO A 79 18.66 1.92 7.70
CA PRO A 79 18.81 0.52 7.27
C PRO A 79 17.60 -0.38 7.59
N VAL A 80 16.87 -0.10 8.67
CA VAL A 80 15.72 -0.90 9.08
C VAL A 80 14.64 -0.97 7.99
N PHE A 81 14.42 0.11 7.25
CA PHE A 81 13.42 0.12 6.18
C PHE A 81 13.86 -0.72 4.97
N ARG A 82 15.16 -0.91 4.77
CA ARG A 82 15.67 -1.77 3.68
C ARG A 82 15.37 -3.24 3.93
N LYS A 83 15.29 -3.67 5.20
CA LYS A 83 14.90 -5.04 5.56
C LYS A 83 13.47 -5.38 5.10
N LEU A 84 12.63 -4.38 4.87
CA LEU A 84 11.27 -4.59 4.38
C LEU A 84 11.21 -4.86 2.88
N LEU A 85 12.24 -4.48 2.11
CA LEU A 85 12.26 -4.65 0.66
C LEU A 85 12.38 -6.12 0.24
N ASP A 86 13.22 -6.86 0.95
CA ASP A 86 13.48 -8.29 0.71
C ASP A 86 12.92 -9.18 1.80
N HIS A 87 11.87 -8.70 2.49
CA HIS A 87 11.25 -9.42 3.59
C HIS A 87 10.78 -10.81 3.14
N PRO A 88 11.23 -11.88 3.81
CA PRO A 88 11.10 -13.27 3.32
C PRO A 88 9.65 -13.75 3.19
N ARG A 89 8.70 -13.15 3.94
CA ARG A 89 7.27 -13.48 3.85
C ARG A 89 6.54 -12.66 2.79
N LEU A 90 7.07 -11.53 2.34
CA LEU A 90 6.35 -10.56 1.50
C LEU A 90 6.90 -10.47 0.09
N LEU A 91 8.22 -10.45 -0.09
CA LEU A 91 8.80 -10.39 -1.43
C LEU A 91 8.34 -11.54 -2.34
N PRO A 92 8.23 -12.80 -1.87
CA PRO A 92 7.70 -13.88 -2.70
C PRO A 92 6.28 -13.64 -3.21
N LEU A 93 5.41 -12.98 -2.42
CA LEU A 93 4.05 -12.62 -2.85
C LEU A 93 4.08 -11.59 -4.00
N VAL A 94 4.99 -10.62 -3.93
CA VAL A 94 5.18 -9.63 -5.00
C VAL A 94 5.68 -10.29 -6.28
N VAL A 95 6.63 -11.21 -6.14
CA VAL A 95 7.18 -11.97 -7.28
C VAL A 95 6.11 -12.85 -7.93
N ASP A 96 5.23 -13.46 -7.14
CA ASP A 96 4.12 -14.26 -7.67
C ASP A 96 3.12 -13.41 -8.48
N VAL A 97 2.94 -12.13 -8.13
CA VAL A 97 2.04 -11.21 -8.85
C VAL A 97 2.71 -10.54 -10.04
N LEU A 98 3.92 -10.00 -9.86
CA LEU A 98 4.60 -9.15 -10.85
C LEU A 98 5.69 -9.84 -11.64
N GLY A 99 6.14 -11.05 -11.20
CA GLY A 99 7.31 -11.73 -11.76
C GLY A 99 8.63 -11.25 -11.15
N TYR A 100 9.73 -11.82 -11.62
CA TYR A 100 11.07 -11.57 -11.05
C TYR A 100 11.70 -10.24 -11.46
N ASN A 101 11.27 -9.66 -12.57
CA ASN A 101 11.84 -8.41 -13.07
C ASN A 101 11.13 -7.20 -12.47
N ILE A 102 11.36 -6.98 -11.19
CA ILE A 102 10.75 -5.90 -10.42
C ILE A 102 11.79 -4.90 -9.95
N GLN A 103 11.34 -3.67 -9.71
CA GLN A 103 12.15 -2.61 -9.13
C GLN A 103 11.33 -1.82 -8.12
N LEU A 104 12.00 -1.29 -7.08
CA LEU A 104 11.37 -0.36 -6.17
C LEU A 104 11.08 0.96 -6.88
N ARG A 105 9.80 1.33 -6.97
CA ARG A 105 9.38 2.62 -7.52
C ARG A 105 9.47 3.74 -6.49
N THR A 106 8.95 3.47 -5.28
CA THR A 106 8.87 4.46 -4.21
C THR A 106 8.73 3.78 -2.84
N SER A 107 9.06 4.51 -1.79
CA SER A 107 8.83 4.10 -0.42
C SER A 107 8.40 5.31 0.42
N HIS A 108 7.38 5.15 1.23
CA HIS A 108 6.82 6.22 2.05
C HIS A 108 6.71 5.78 3.51
N LEU A 109 6.82 6.75 4.41
CA LEU A 109 6.37 6.65 5.79
C LEU A 109 5.30 7.72 6.00
N ASP A 110 4.11 7.29 6.36
CA ASP A 110 2.98 8.16 6.65
C ASP A 110 2.72 8.14 8.16
N VAL A 111 2.75 9.32 8.78
CA VAL A 111 2.31 9.51 10.16
C VAL A 111 1.10 10.43 10.15
N ARG A 112 0.01 9.94 10.67
CA ARG A 112 -1.29 10.62 10.67
C ARG A 112 -1.85 10.68 12.08
N PRO A 113 -1.53 11.75 12.85
CA PRO A 113 -2.12 11.97 14.16
C PRO A 113 -3.64 12.08 14.05
N PRO A 114 -4.39 11.82 15.15
CA PRO A 114 -5.82 12.06 15.18
C PRO A 114 -6.13 13.49 14.78
N VAL A 115 -7.12 13.68 13.91
CA VAL A 115 -7.58 15.02 13.53
C VAL A 115 -8.26 15.71 14.70
N ALA A 116 -8.26 17.05 14.69
CA ALA A 116 -8.99 17.82 15.69
C ALA A 116 -10.47 17.45 15.69
N SER A 117 -11.09 17.45 16.88
CA SER A 117 -12.46 16.96 17.07
C SER A 117 -13.50 17.68 16.22
N ASP A 118 -13.33 18.99 16.00
CA ASP A 118 -14.23 19.78 15.15
C ASP A 118 -14.11 19.41 13.66
N VAL A 119 -12.91 19.06 13.22
CA VAL A 119 -12.65 18.57 11.86
C VAL A 119 -13.22 17.16 11.68
N ALA A 120 -13.04 16.29 12.67
CA ALA A 120 -13.61 14.95 12.67
C ALA A 120 -15.14 14.96 12.58
N GLN A 121 -15.81 15.86 13.34
CA GLN A 121 -17.27 16.00 13.29
C GLN A 121 -17.77 16.49 11.93
N LYS A 122 -17.06 17.42 11.29
CA LYS A 122 -17.40 17.89 9.95
C LYS A 122 -17.25 16.78 8.90
N ALA A 123 -16.23 15.94 9.04
CA ALA A 123 -15.97 14.85 8.11
C ALA A 123 -16.97 13.69 8.24
N LEU A 124 -17.55 13.45 9.43
CA LEU A 124 -18.57 12.42 9.63
C LEU A 124 -19.84 12.62 8.79
N GLY A 125 -20.10 13.88 8.37
CA GLY A 125 -21.23 14.22 7.49
C GLY A 125 -20.86 14.32 6.00
N ALA A 126 -19.59 14.27 5.66
CA ALA A 126 -19.10 14.40 4.30
C ALA A 126 -18.80 13.02 3.69
N ARG A 127 -19.19 12.82 2.44
CA ARG A 127 -18.74 11.67 1.65
C ARG A 127 -17.24 11.71 1.32
N ASP A 128 -16.61 12.85 1.60
CA ASP A 128 -15.23 13.11 1.25
C ASP A 128 -14.30 12.59 2.36
N SER A 129 -13.44 11.67 2.00
CA SER A 129 -12.32 11.29 2.84
C SER A 129 -11.36 12.47 3.00
N PHE A 130 -10.60 12.53 4.12
CA PHE A 130 -9.51 13.52 4.29
C PHE A 130 -8.46 13.43 3.18
N PHE A 131 -8.44 12.33 2.48
CA PHE A 131 -7.60 12.10 1.32
C PHE A 131 -8.51 11.80 0.12
N PRO A 132 -8.43 12.57 -0.97
CA PRO A 132 -9.31 12.36 -2.11
C PRO A 132 -9.07 10.97 -2.72
N TRP A 133 -10.14 10.36 -3.19
CA TRP A 133 -10.04 9.13 -3.97
C TRP A 133 -9.14 9.38 -5.19
N HIS A 134 -8.18 8.52 -5.39
CA HIS A 134 -7.23 8.60 -6.50
C HIS A 134 -6.76 7.22 -6.92
N SER A 135 -6.18 7.15 -8.09
CA SER A 135 -5.40 6.02 -8.56
C SER A 135 -3.94 6.45 -8.66
N ASP A 136 -3.02 5.57 -8.30
CA ASP A 136 -1.58 5.80 -8.48
C ASP A 136 -1.10 5.60 -9.92
N ALA A 137 -2.04 5.38 -10.84
CA ALA A 137 -1.75 5.30 -12.26
C ALA A 137 -1.10 6.59 -12.78
N PRO A 138 -0.29 6.51 -13.84
CA PRO A 138 0.19 7.70 -14.54
C PRO A 138 -0.98 8.57 -15.03
N ASN A 139 -0.76 9.86 -15.21
CA ASN A 139 -1.78 10.81 -15.69
C ASN A 139 -2.47 10.41 -17.01
N PHE A 140 -1.81 9.60 -17.82
CA PHE A 140 -2.36 9.04 -19.07
C PHE A 140 -3.08 7.69 -18.85
N GLY A 141 -3.18 7.20 -17.60
CA GLY A 141 -3.72 5.88 -17.25
C GLY A 141 -2.72 4.74 -17.49
N TRP A 142 -3.08 3.56 -17.04
CA TRP A 142 -2.31 2.36 -17.37
C TRP A 142 -2.64 1.88 -18.79
N PRO A 143 -1.64 1.42 -19.56
CA PRO A 143 -1.89 0.84 -20.85
C PRO A 143 -2.74 -0.42 -20.71
N THR A 144 -3.62 -0.64 -21.68
CA THR A 144 -4.41 -1.86 -21.77
C THR A 144 -3.85 -2.76 -22.87
N VAL A 145 -3.89 -4.07 -22.64
CA VAL A 145 -3.59 -5.09 -23.62
C VAL A 145 -4.85 -5.93 -23.79
N ASP A 146 -5.43 -5.92 -24.99
CA ASP A 146 -6.72 -6.58 -25.28
C ASP A 146 -7.85 -6.18 -24.33
N GLY A 147 -7.85 -4.90 -23.91
CA GLY A 147 -8.84 -4.36 -22.99
C GLY A 147 -8.60 -4.68 -21.50
N VAL A 148 -7.48 -5.32 -21.18
CA VAL A 148 -7.09 -5.67 -19.80
C VAL A 148 -5.94 -4.78 -19.34
N ILE A 149 -6.02 -4.25 -18.12
CA ILE A 149 -4.92 -3.56 -17.47
C ILE A 149 -4.00 -4.63 -16.87
N PRO A 150 -2.74 -4.75 -17.31
CA PRO A 150 -1.79 -5.69 -16.70
C PRO A 150 -1.37 -5.22 -15.30
N TYR A 151 -0.93 -6.15 -14.46
CA TYR A 151 -0.35 -5.80 -13.16
C TYR A 151 1.01 -5.12 -13.35
N MET A 152 1.01 -3.79 -13.26
CA MET A 152 2.20 -2.97 -13.48
C MET A 152 2.85 -2.50 -12.19
N GLU A 153 2.09 -2.45 -11.12
CA GLU A 153 2.53 -1.98 -9.81
C GLU A 153 1.77 -2.69 -8.69
N MET A 154 2.47 -2.99 -7.62
CA MET A 154 1.91 -3.50 -6.38
C MET A 154 2.47 -2.69 -5.22
N LYS A 155 1.61 -2.30 -4.28
CA LYS A 155 2.01 -1.65 -3.03
C LYS A 155 1.87 -2.61 -1.86
N ILE A 156 2.85 -2.58 -0.96
CA ILE A 156 2.77 -3.22 0.35
C ILE A 156 2.65 -2.12 1.39
N GLY A 157 1.54 -2.10 2.12
CA GLY A 157 1.33 -1.20 3.24
C GLY A 157 1.56 -1.94 4.56
N PHE A 158 2.51 -1.45 5.36
CA PHE A 158 2.77 -1.95 6.71
C PHE A 158 2.02 -1.05 7.70
N TYR A 159 1.03 -1.61 8.38
CA TYR A 159 0.28 -0.92 9.42
C TYR A 159 0.84 -1.29 10.78
N LEU A 160 1.45 -0.31 11.45
CA LEU A 160 2.18 -0.51 12.71
C LEU A 160 1.37 -0.11 13.93
N THR A 161 0.18 0.41 13.74
CA THR A 161 -0.78 0.76 14.79
C THR A 161 -2.09 0.04 14.56
N ASP A 162 -2.88 -0.15 15.62
CA ASP A 162 -4.21 -0.73 15.52
C ASP A 162 -5.17 0.21 14.79
N LEU A 163 -5.67 -0.23 13.63
CA LEU A 163 -6.61 0.49 12.79
C LEU A 163 -8.01 -0.16 12.78
N THR A 164 -8.31 -1.03 13.73
CA THR A 164 -9.62 -1.70 13.82
C THR A 164 -10.73 -0.77 14.30
N GLN A 165 -10.36 0.31 14.98
CA GLN A 165 -11.32 1.30 15.45
C GLN A 165 -11.84 2.16 14.29
N HIS A 166 -13.11 2.51 14.34
CA HIS A 166 -13.70 3.41 13.35
C HIS A 166 -12.95 4.76 13.32
N ASN A 167 -12.65 5.26 12.14
CA ASN A 167 -11.89 6.50 11.92
C ASN A 167 -10.42 6.47 12.42
N SER A 168 -9.80 5.31 12.53
CA SER A 168 -8.39 5.16 12.91
C SER A 168 -7.39 5.48 11.79
N GLY A 169 -7.85 5.91 10.62
CA GLY A 169 -6.99 6.24 9.47
C GLY A 169 -6.66 5.05 8.58
N ALA A 170 -7.44 3.97 8.66
CA ALA A 170 -7.29 2.85 7.73
C ALA A 170 -7.48 3.28 6.28
N ILE A 171 -6.74 2.66 5.37
CA ILE A 171 -6.92 2.86 3.94
C ILE A 171 -8.30 2.36 3.51
N CYS A 172 -8.94 3.13 2.65
CA CYS A 172 -10.16 2.73 1.98
C CYS A 172 -9.87 2.43 0.51
N VAL A 173 -10.40 1.34 0.00
CA VAL A 173 -10.22 0.93 -1.39
C VAL A 173 -11.56 0.62 -2.03
N VAL A 174 -11.66 0.90 -3.34
CA VAL A 174 -12.82 0.47 -4.14
C VAL A 174 -12.50 -0.90 -4.73
N ARG A 175 -13.21 -1.93 -4.25
CA ARG A 175 -13.00 -3.32 -4.70
C ARG A 175 -13.16 -3.43 -6.21
N GLY A 176 -12.21 -4.11 -6.84
CA GLY A 176 -12.21 -4.33 -8.28
C GLY A 176 -11.85 -3.11 -9.13
N SER A 177 -11.49 -1.97 -8.52
CA SER A 177 -11.12 -0.74 -9.26
C SER A 177 -9.86 -0.89 -10.10
N HIS A 178 -8.96 -1.79 -9.73
CA HIS A 178 -7.73 -2.10 -10.48
C HIS A 178 -8.00 -2.64 -11.90
N ARG A 179 -9.20 -3.16 -12.16
CA ARG A 179 -9.64 -3.67 -13.47
C ARG A 179 -10.29 -2.60 -14.34
N ARG A 180 -10.52 -1.41 -13.81
CA ARG A 180 -11.26 -0.35 -14.51
C ARG A 180 -10.28 0.68 -15.05
N PRO A 181 -10.51 1.22 -16.24
CA PRO A 181 -9.84 2.43 -16.69
C PRO A 181 -10.00 3.54 -15.65
N GLN A 182 -8.96 4.33 -15.44
CA GLN A 182 -8.93 5.39 -14.40
C GLN A 182 -10.13 6.36 -14.48
N LYS A 183 -10.69 6.58 -15.67
CA LYS A 183 -11.83 7.48 -15.86
C LYS A 183 -13.12 6.99 -15.19
N ASP A 184 -13.20 5.70 -14.90
CA ASP A 184 -14.39 5.06 -14.33
C ASP A 184 -14.24 4.75 -12.83
N ALA A 185 -13.05 4.99 -12.25
CA ALA A 185 -12.77 4.68 -10.85
C ALA A 185 -13.38 5.68 -9.86
N THR A 186 -13.80 6.84 -10.34
CA THR A 186 -14.39 7.93 -9.55
C THR A 186 -15.91 8.04 -9.70
N GLY A 187 -16.53 7.04 -10.32
CA GLY A 187 -17.98 6.99 -10.60
C GLY A 187 -18.88 6.91 -9.39
#